data_bb308a51d07c6188e32a30c51386bafa
#
_entry.id   bb308a51d07c6188e32a30c51386bafa
#
_cell.length_a   1.000
_cell.length_b   1.000
_cell.length_c   1.000
_cell.angle_alpha   90.00
_cell.angle_beta   90.00
_cell.angle_gamma   90.00
#
_symmetry.space_group_name_H-M   'P 1'
#
loop_
_entity.id
_entity.type
_entity.pdbx_description
1 polymer ?
#
loop_
_entity_poly.entity_id
_entity_poly.type
_entity_poly.pdbx_seq_one_letter_code
_entity_poly.pdbx_strand_id
1 'polypeptide(L)'
;AGPDFFNAKIKIDGTLWVGSVEIHDKSSDWLLHHHDTDKAYDCVILHIIGFNDFQPVRTNGNPIPQMLLTVPENILRSIDWLLYREAALPCLDHITGIAPLHIACWMEALLSERLERKTHDIFLLLDAYQTDRNEVFLYSLTRKLHGLGCE
;
A
#
# COMPACT_ATOMS: atom_id res chain seq x y z
N ALA A 1 4.31 0.52 15.48
CA ALA A 1 4.12 0.05 14.11
C ALA A 1 3.23 -1.18 14.15
N GLY A 2 2.61 -1.56 13.07
CA GLY A 2 1.75 -2.74 12.94
C GLY A 2 2.07 -3.45 11.64
N PRO A 3 1.39 -4.57 11.32
CA PRO A 3 1.61 -5.34 10.10
C PRO A 3 1.50 -4.50 8.83
N ASP A 4 2.21 -4.92 7.77
CA ASP A 4 2.27 -4.21 6.49
C ASP A 4 0.91 -4.06 5.80
N PHE A 5 0.09 -5.11 5.87
CA PHE A 5 -1.27 -5.09 5.32
C PHE A 5 -2.29 -5.49 6.38
N PHE A 6 -3.28 -4.62 6.59
CA PHE A 6 -4.39 -4.87 7.50
C PHE A 6 -5.62 -5.37 6.74
N ASN A 7 -6.42 -6.22 7.40
CA ASN A 7 -7.69 -6.73 6.86
C ASN A 7 -7.56 -7.36 5.46
N ALA A 8 -6.42 -8.00 5.19
CA ALA A 8 -6.23 -8.76 3.97
C ALA A 8 -7.22 -9.93 3.90
N LYS A 9 -7.75 -10.18 2.71
CA LYS A 9 -8.63 -11.32 2.43
C LYS A 9 -7.91 -12.25 1.46
N ILE A 10 -7.53 -13.42 1.96
CA ILE A 10 -6.74 -14.39 1.19
C ILE A 10 -7.53 -15.70 1.10
N LYS A 11 -7.65 -16.25 -0.10
CA LYS A 11 -8.27 -17.55 -0.32
C LYS A 11 -7.19 -18.61 -0.48
N ILE A 12 -7.09 -19.53 0.48
CA ILE A 12 -6.15 -20.65 0.48
C ILE A 12 -6.95 -21.94 0.56
N ASP A 13 -6.76 -22.86 -0.38
CA ASP A 13 -7.44 -24.16 -0.45
C ASP A 13 -8.97 -24.06 -0.32
N GLY A 14 -9.56 -23.03 -0.94
CA GLY A 14 -11.00 -22.80 -0.91
C GLY A 14 -11.51 -22.05 0.33
N THR A 15 -10.71 -21.93 1.38
CA THR A 15 -11.04 -21.22 2.62
C THR A 15 -10.64 -19.76 2.52
N LEU A 16 -11.55 -18.86 2.90
CA LEU A 16 -11.29 -17.42 3.00
C LEU A 16 -10.70 -17.10 4.38
N TRP A 17 -9.47 -16.65 4.37
CA TRP A 17 -8.77 -16.13 5.55
C TRP A 17 -8.86 -14.61 5.57
N VAL A 18 -9.14 -14.05 6.74
CA VAL A 18 -9.17 -12.59 6.96
C VAL A 18 -8.24 -12.26 8.12
N GLY A 19 -7.28 -11.36 7.88
CA GLY A 19 -6.30 -10.96 8.88
C GLY A 19 -5.24 -10.04 8.29
N SER A 20 -4.09 -9.98 8.92
CA SER A 20 -2.98 -9.15 8.46
C SER A 20 -1.93 -9.98 7.71
N VAL A 21 -1.15 -9.31 6.86
CA VAL A 21 0.00 -9.90 6.15
C VAL A 21 1.24 -9.10 6.50
N GLU A 22 2.34 -9.81 6.72
CA GLU A 22 3.67 -9.23 6.96
C GLU A 22 4.63 -9.70 5.89
N ILE A 23 5.56 -8.83 5.47
CA ILE A 23 6.55 -9.10 4.42
C ILE A 23 7.95 -8.84 4.98
N HIS A 24 8.86 -9.80 4.81
CA HIS A 24 10.26 -9.66 5.16
C HIS A 24 11.18 -10.24 4.09
N ASP A 25 12.42 -9.78 4.06
CA ASP A 25 13.45 -10.40 3.23
C ASP A 25 13.76 -11.80 3.73
N LYS A 26 13.91 -11.98 5.05
CA LYS A 26 14.16 -13.26 5.69
C LYS A 26 13.10 -13.58 6.73
N SER A 27 12.80 -14.85 6.91
CA SER A 27 11.85 -15.25 7.95
C SER A 27 12.38 -14.98 9.37
N SER A 28 13.68 -14.95 9.59
CA SER A 28 14.32 -14.57 10.87
C SER A 28 14.14 -13.09 11.25
N ASP A 29 13.78 -12.21 10.30
CA ASP A 29 13.48 -10.80 10.56
C ASP A 29 12.28 -10.64 11.49
N TRP A 30 11.40 -11.66 11.54
CA TRP A 30 10.33 -11.75 12.54
C TRP A 30 10.81 -11.58 13.97
N LEU A 31 11.93 -12.23 14.31
CA LEU A 31 12.56 -12.10 15.64
C LEU A 31 13.32 -10.79 15.78
N LEU A 32 14.02 -10.37 14.71
CA LEU A 32 14.80 -9.14 14.70
C LEU A 32 13.91 -7.91 14.98
N HIS A 33 12.68 -7.93 14.49
CA HIS A 33 11.68 -6.87 14.70
C HIS A 33 10.81 -7.09 15.96
N HIS A 34 11.08 -8.14 16.75
CA HIS A 34 10.36 -8.49 17.99
C HIS A 34 8.86 -8.77 17.79
N HIS A 35 8.46 -9.28 16.62
CA HIS A 35 7.06 -9.60 16.33
C HIS A 35 6.56 -10.84 17.09
N ASP A 36 7.46 -11.68 17.55
CA ASP A 36 7.18 -12.85 18.41
C ASP A 36 6.65 -12.47 19.79
N THR A 37 6.90 -11.24 20.24
CA THR A 37 6.47 -10.72 21.55
C THR A 37 5.39 -9.64 21.46
N ASP A 38 5.10 -9.11 20.26
CA ASP A 38 4.12 -8.07 20.05
C ASP A 38 2.75 -8.65 19.62
N LYS A 39 1.74 -8.49 20.49
CA LYS A 39 0.38 -8.95 20.25
C LYS A 39 -0.30 -8.32 19.02
N ALA A 40 0.19 -7.17 18.54
CA ALA A 40 -0.30 -6.56 17.32
C ALA A 40 -0.12 -7.47 16.09
N TYR A 41 0.86 -8.39 16.14
CA TYR A 41 1.17 -9.33 15.07
C TYR A 41 0.48 -10.71 15.23
N ASP A 42 -0.26 -10.95 16.30
CA ASP A 42 -1.02 -12.20 16.48
C ASP A 42 -2.14 -12.39 15.43
N CYS A 43 -2.59 -11.30 14.80
CA CYS A 43 -3.58 -11.31 13.72
C CYS A 43 -2.97 -11.60 12.32
N VAL A 44 -1.66 -11.82 12.22
CA VAL A 44 -1.00 -12.14 10.95
C VAL A 44 -1.40 -13.55 10.50
N ILE A 45 -2.04 -13.64 9.33
CA ILE A 45 -2.49 -14.89 8.73
C ILE A 45 -1.49 -15.46 7.71
N LEU A 46 -0.62 -14.61 7.19
CA LEU A 46 0.40 -15.00 6.21
C LEU A 46 1.65 -14.13 6.38
N HIS A 47 2.80 -14.77 6.44
CA HIS A 47 4.12 -14.15 6.40
C HIS A 47 4.76 -14.41 5.04
N ILE A 48 4.97 -13.37 4.24
CA ILE A 48 5.60 -13.44 2.91
C ILE A 48 7.09 -13.18 3.08
N ILE A 49 7.94 -14.03 2.53
CA ILE A 49 9.38 -13.99 2.72
C ILE A 49 10.13 -14.18 1.41
N GLY A 50 11.29 -13.55 1.29
CA GLY A 50 12.25 -13.77 0.21
C GLY A 50 13.17 -14.96 0.46
N PHE A 51 13.48 -15.25 1.72
CA PHE A 51 14.33 -16.38 2.12
C PHE A 51 13.82 -17.01 3.42
N ASN A 52 13.69 -18.34 3.42
CA ASN A 52 13.16 -19.10 4.55
C ASN A 52 14.30 -19.72 5.38
N ASP A 53 14.64 -19.12 6.51
CA ASP A 53 15.65 -19.57 7.46
C ASP A 53 15.08 -19.81 8.88
N PHE A 54 13.81 -19.48 9.13
CA PHE A 54 13.21 -19.57 10.46
C PHE A 54 11.70 -19.85 10.36
N GLN A 55 11.10 -20.54 11.34
CA GLN A 55 9.67 -20.71 11.47
C GLN A 55 9.10 -19.70 12.49
N PRO A 56 8.41 -18.63 12.06
CA PRO A 56 7.86 -17.65 12.98
C PRO A 56 6.68 -18.22 13.77
N VAL A 57 6.56 -17.74 15.00
CA VAL A 57 5.45 -18.09 15.90
C VAL A 57 4.80 -16.80 16.44
N ARG A 58 3.53 -16.90 16.78
CA ARG A 58 2.79 -15.85 17.49
C ARG A 58 3.17 -15.81 18.96
N THR A 59 2.70 -14.80 19.69
CA THR A 59 2.93 -14.69 21.14
C THR A 59 2.41 -15.91 21.94
N ASN A 60 1.43 -16.63 21.38
CA ASN A 60 0.87 -17.87 21.97
C ASN A 60 1.62 -19.15 21.55
N GLY A 61 2.72 -19.03 20.80
CA GLY A 61 3.52 -20.15 20.29
C GLY A 61 2.99 -20.84 19.04
N ASN A 62 1.84 -20.43 18.50
CA ASN A 62 1.32 -21.01 17.25
C ASN A 62 2.13 -20.57 16.04
N PRO A 63 2.50 -21.50 15.15
CA PRO A 63 3.24 -21.15 13.93
C PRO A 63 2.40 -20.27 12.99
N ILE A 64 3.09 -19.41 12.25
CA ILE A 64 2.47 -18.57 11.23
C ILE A 64 2.74 -19.22 9.87
N PRO A 65 1.70 -19.34 9.01
CA PRO A 65 1.89 -19.78 7.63
C PRO A 65 2.85 -18.86 6.89
N GLN A 66 3.79 -19.45 6.13
CA GLN A 66 4.77 -18.72 5.35
C GLN A 66 4.60 -18.99 3.85
N MET A 67 4.87 -17.97 3.05
CA MET A 67 4.94 -18.07 1.61
C MET A 67 6.27 -17.51 1.12
N LEU A 68 7.05 -18.34 0.44
CA LEU A 68 8.27 -17.90 -0.23
C LEU A 68 7.91 -17.19 -1.53
N LEU A 69 8.31 -15.92 -1.64
CA LEU A 69 8.15 -15.12 -2.85
C LEU A 69 9.49 -15.02 -3.59
N THR A 70 9.59 -15.69 -4.71
CA THR A 70 10.77 -15.58 -5.57
C THR A 70 10.52 -14.49 -6.62
N VAL A 71 11.30 -13.41 -6.55
CA VAL A 71 11.23 -12.33 -7.55
C VAL A 71 12.14 -12.70 -8.72
N PRO A 72 11.62 -12.73 -9.97
CA PRO A 72 12.44 -12.99 -11.15
C PRO A 72 13.57 -11.96 -11.30
N GLU A 73 14.76 -12.43 -11.70
CA GLU A 73 15.97 -11.60 -11.78
C GLU A 73 15.84 -10.42 -12.75
N ASN A 74 15.07 -10.58 -13.83
CA ASN A 74 14.78 -9.50 -14.77
C ASN A 74 14.00 -8.36 -14.11
N ILE A 75 13.11 -8.66 -13.13
CA ILE A 75 12.38 -7.64 -12.37
C ILE A 75 13.33 -6.93 -11.41
N LEU A 76 14.18 -7.67 -10.69
CA LEU A 76 15.18 -7.08 -9.79
C LEU A 76 16.11 -6.12 -10.55
N ARG A 77 16.64 -6.52 -11.71
CA ARG A 77 17.47 -5.64 -12.56
C ARG A 77 16.70 -4.39 -13.03
N SER A 78 15.42 -4.51 -13.32
CA SER A 78 14.59 -3.37 -13.71
C SER A 78 14.39 -2.38 -12.57
N ILE A 79 14.23 -2.89 -11.34
CA ILE A 79 14.12 -2.08 -10.12
C ILE A 79 15.44 -1.36 -9.86
N ASP A 80 16.58 -2.06 -9.90
CA ASP A 80 17.90 -1.47 -9.74
C ASP A 80 18.15 -0.36 -10.76
N TRP A 81 17.79 -0.62 -12.01
CA TRP A 81 17.89 0.40 -13.07
C TRP A 81 17.03 1.63 -12.77
N LEU A 82 15.80 1.47 -12.24
CA LEU A 82 14.93 2.59 -11.87
C LEU A 82 15.45 3.37 -10.66
N LEU A 83 15.98 2.67 -9.64
CA LEU A 83 16.41 3.28 -8.37
C LEU A 83 17.76 4.03 -8.51
N TYR A 84 18.70 3.48 -9.28
CA TYR A 84 20.07 4.02 -9.37
C TYR A 84 20.30 4.92 -10.57
N ARG A 85 19.25 5.22 -11.34
CA ARG A 85 19.36 6.13 -12.46
C ARG A 85 19.37 7.59 -12.00
N GLU A 86 20.38 8.35 -12.40
CA GLU A 86 20.50 9.80 -12.08
C GLU A 86 19.49 10.70 -12.83
N ALA A 87 18.54 10.15 -13.56
CA ALA A 87 17.53 10.92 -14.28
C ALA A 87 16.43 11.43 -13.32
N ALA A 88 16.06 12.70 -13.45
CA ALA A 88 14.99 13.32 -12.65
C ALA A 88 13.64 12.60 -12.77
N LEU A 89 13.39 11.92 -13.88
CA LEU A 89 12.24 11.05 -14.12
C LEU A 89 12.74 9.74 -14.76
N PRO A 90 12.74 8.62 -14.04
CA PRO A 90 13.25 7.33 -14.55
C PRO A 90 12.61 6.85 -15.85
N CYS A 91 11.35 7.22 -16.11
CA CYS A 91 10.60 6.84 -17.31
C CYS A 91 10.68 7.84 -18.47
N LEU A 92 11.46 8.93 -18.36
CA LEU A 92 11.47 10.03 -19.32
C LEU A 92 11.76 9.57 -20.76
N ASP A 93 12.71 8.65 -20.93
CA ASP A 93 13.11 8.16 -22.27
C ASP A 93 11.99 7.36 -22.95
N HIS A 94 11.11 6.74 -22.16
CA HIS A 94 9.97 6.00 -22.68
C HIS A 94 8.75 6.88 -22.97
N ILE A 95 8.62 8.02 -22.27
CA ILE A 95 7.52 8.97 -22.47
C ILE A 95 7.64 9.66 -23.83
N THR A 96 8.84 9.93 -24.30
CA THR A 96 9.07 10.61 -25.58
C THR A 96 8.57 9.83 -26.80
N GLY A 97 8.42 8.50 -26.67
CA GLY A 97 7.87 7.63 -27.71
C GLY A 97 6.34 7.50 -27.71
N ILE A 98 5.65 8.09 -26.71
CA ILE A 98 4.19 8.00 -26.61
C ILE A 98 3.53 9.09 -27.45
N ALA A 99 2.55 8.71 -28.29
CA ALA A 99 1.83 9.68 -29.10
C ALA A 99 1.14 10.73 -28.20
N PRO A 100 1.24 12.04 -28.54
CA PRO A 100 0.67 13.13 -27.73
C PRO A 100 -0.82 12.95 -27.43
N LEU A 101 -1.57 12.36 -28.35
CA LEU A 101 -2.99 12.05 -28.16
C LEU A 101 -3.21 11.09 -26.99
N HIS A 102 -2.39 10.05 -26.86
CA HIS A 102 -2.51 9.10 -25.73
C HIS A 102 -2.22 9.79 -24.40
N ILE A 103 -1.25 10.69 -24.36
CA ILE A 103 -0.93 11.47 -23.15
C ILE A 103 -2.12 12.37 -22.79
N ALA A 104 -2.71 13.08 -23.77
CA ALA A 104 -3.86 13.94 -23.54
C ALA A 104 -5.06 13.14 -23.02
N CYS A 105 -5.42 12.04 -23.67
CA CYS A 105 -6.52 11.18 -23.23
C CYS A 105 -6.28 10.61 -21.81
N TRP A 106 -5.05 10.23 -21.50
CA TRP A 106 -4.71 9.74 -20.17
C TRP A 106 -4.82 10.82 -19.11
N MET A 107 -4.33 12.03 -19.40
CA MET A 107 -4.45 13.18 -18.49
C MET A 107 -5.93 13.56 -18.24
N GLU A 108 -6.77 13.52 -19.27
CA GLU A 108 -8.21 13.76 -19.12
C GLU A 108 -8.89 12.67 -18.27
N ALA A 109 -8.53 11.40 -18.48
CA ALA A 109 -9.02 10.29 -17.67
C ALA A 109 -8.64 10.45 -16.18
N LEU A 110 -7.37 10.78 -15.89
CA LEU A 110 -6.90 11.05 -14.53
C LEU A 110 -7.60 12.25 -13.89
N LEU A 111 -7.86 13.31 -14.68
CA LEU A 111 -8.62 14.47 -14.19
C LEU A 111 -10.05 14.08 -13.83
N SER A 112 -10.72 13.33 -14.69
CA SER A 112 -12.09 12.86 -14.45
C SER A 112 -12.16 11.98 -13.20
N GLU A 113 -11.28 11.01 -13.07
CA GLU A 113 -11.19 10.14 -11.88
C GLU A 113 -10.94 10.97 -10.60
N ARG A 114 -10.05 11.95 -10.67
CA ARG A 114 -9.78 12.84 -9.54
C ARG A 114 -11.01 13.65 -9.15
N LEU A 115 -11.76 14.18 -10.13
CA LEU A 115 -12.97 14.94 -9.89
C LEU A 115 -14.08 14.06 -9.30
N GLU A 116 -14.28 12.85 -9.82
CA GLU A 116 -15.24 11.89 -9.28
C GLU A 116 -14.94 11.54 -7.83
N ARG A 117 -13.68 11.22 -7.51
CA ARG A 117 -13.24 10.93 -6.14
C ARG A 117 -13.48 12.13 -5.22
N LYS A 118 -13.12 13.34 -5.66
CA LYS A 118 -13.33 14.56 -4.86
C LYS A 118 -14.79 14.88 -4.65
N THR A 119 -15.62 14.65 -5.66
CA THR A 119 -17.05 14.82 -5.56
C THR A 119 -17.66 13.82 -4.59
N HIS A 120 -17.24 12.56 -4.66
CA HIS A 120 -17.64 11.52 -3.73
C HIS A 120 -17.27 11.87 -2.27
N ASP A 121 -16.03 12.32 -2.02
CA ASP A 121 -15.58 12.78 -0.71
C ASP A 121 -16.50 13.90 -0.16
N ILE A 122 -16.92 14.85 -1.02
CA ILE A 122 -17.82 15.95 -0.64
C ILE A 122 -19.21 15.42 -0.30
N PHE A 123 -19.75 14.48 -1.07
CA PHE A 123 -21.06 13.88 -0.77
C PHE A 123 -21.04 13.13 0.56
N LEU A 124 -19.98 12.37 0.86
CA LEU A 124 -19.83 11.70 2.15
C LEU A 124 -19.81 12.71 3.31
N LEU A 125 -19.12 13.85 3.14
CA LEU A 125 -19.11 14.90 4.14
C LEU A 125 -20.47 15.58 4.31
N LEU A 126 -21.18 15.86 3.21
CA LEU A 126 -22.54 16.44 3.26
C LEU A 126 -23.52 15.52 3.99
N ASP A 127 -23.39 14.21 3.79
CA ASP A 127 -24.21 13.22 4.52
C ASP A 127 -23.86 13.18 6.00
N ALA A 128 -22.56 13.17 6.33
CA ALA A 128 -22.08 13.14 7.71
C ALA A 128 -22.46 14.41 8.51
N TYR A 129 -22.47 15.58 7.89
CA TYR A 129 -22.83 16.87 8.50
C TYR A 129 -24.30 17.29 8.24
N GLN A 130 -25.17 16.32 7.98
CA GLN A 130 -26.62 16.53 7.80
C GLN A 130 -26.96 17.65 6.78
N THR A 131 -26.21 17.71 5.69
CA THR A 131 -26.38 18.66 4.60
C THR A 131 -26.01 20.12 4.90
N ASP A 132 -25.30 20.42 5.99
CA ASP A 132 -24.76 21.77 6.21
C ASP A 132 -23.57 22.04 5.28
N ARG A 133 -23.84 22.80 4.22
CA ARG A 133 -22.84 23.15 3.19
C ARG A 133 -21.71 24.03 3.74
N ASN A 134 -21.98 24.87 4.73
CA ASN A 134 -20.99 25.77 5.29
C ASN A 134 -19.98 25.01 6.13
N GLU A 135 -20.44 24.06 6.94
CA GLU A 135 -19.56 23.19 7.73
C GLU A 135 -18.68 22.31 6.83
N VAL A 136 -19.26 21.71 5.78
CA VAL A 136 -18.49 20.92 4.81
C VAL A 136 -17.44 21.77 4.09
N PHE A 137 -17.79 23.02 3.71
CA PHE A 137 -16.83 23.94 3.09
C PHE A 137 -15.68 24.28 4.03
N LEU A 138 -15.98 24.68 5.26
CA LEU A 138 -14.97 25.02 6.27
C LEU A 138 -14.07 23.82 6.60
N TYR A 139 -14.64 22.63 6.79
CA TYR A 139 -13.88 21.41 7.02
C TYR A 139 -12.94 21.07 5.85
N SER A 140 -13.43 21.17 4.61
CA SER A 140 -12.64 20.92 3.41
C SER A 140 -11.50 21.92 3.24
N LEU A 141 -11.72 23.19 3.62
CA LEU A 141 -10.73 24.24 3.56
C LEU A 141 -9.66 24.06 4.63
N THR A 142 -10.04 23.79 5.88
CA THR A 142 -9.10 23.59 6.98
C THR A 142 -8.22 22.35 6.76
N ARG A 143 -8.77 21.25 6.25
CA ARG A 143 -8.02 20.03 5.90
C ARG A 143 -6.96 20.29 4.83
N LYS A 144 -7.25 21.14 3.84
CA LYS A 144 -6.26 21.54 2.82
C LYS A 144 -5.17 22.44 3.39
N LEU A 145 -5.50 23.35 4.30
CA LEU A 145 -4.52 24.25 4.93
C LEU A 145 -3.57 23.48 5.87
N HIS A 146 -4.06 22.48 6.60
CA HIS A 146 -3.21 21.62 7.43
C HIS A 146 -2.28 20.72 6.62
N GLY A 147 -2.69 20.29 5.42
CA GLY A 147 -1.84 19.50 4.52
C GLY A 147 -0.72 20.30 3.83
N LEU A 148 -0.74 21.64 3.93
CA LEU A 148 0.31 22.52 3.40
C LEU A 148 1.34 22.92 4.47
N GLY A 149 1.16 22.49 5.72
CA GLY A 149 1.96 22.94 6.87
C GLY A 149 2.84 21.87 7.53
N CYS A 150 3.04 20.70 6.90
CA CYS A 150 3.96 19.67 7.38
C CYS A 150 5.04 19.42 6.31
N GLU A 151 6.02 20.33 6.22
CA GLU A 151 7.39 20.07 5.83
C GLU A 151 8.31 20.37 7.02
#